data_91beffb7f2242357bcad486c86b861b2
#
_entry.id   91beffb7f2242357bcad486c86b861b2
#
_cell.length_a   1.000
_cell.length_b   1.000
_cell.length_c   1.000
_cell.angle_alpha   90.00
_cell.angle_beta   90.00
_cell.angle_gamma   90.00
#
_symmetry.space_group_name_H-M   'P 1'
#
loop_
_entity.id
_entity.type
_entity.pdbx_description
1 polymer ?
#
loop_
_entity_poly.entity_id
_entity_poly.type
_entity_poly.pdbx_seq_one_letter_code
_entity_poly.pdbx_strand_id
1 'polypeptide(L)'
;MATAPGTKLDVSQRKSARSGPTDTGLTEALESRLGHPASSPEFDLHAGTNDVLKSVGLTTADSGGKLSFYGADPILPSPFRFGTMAALGMAARSVALAALWRQTTGEGQDISLDVRKALRRFCGFFDLKWETINGRPPSGGSLIRSPFFEIPFFRETCDGRHVIAPNFYPQLSARTLNFLRCSENSESINNAIRKWNAVDLEEAAAEAGVVMAMVRTNEEFRREPQYTDVLSTMPLITVEKIGDSEPVPLAASGHLPLNGVRAFGMGHVIAGGAIGRDLSLYGADVLNIWRPHDVELDAFAWDVQVGMRSTILGDSKEDRAQFQQLLKRADVFFANKRPGFLSRHGLDAEELCAQKPGLIHATVVMHGEKGPWS
;
A
#
# COMPACT_ATOMS: atom_id res chain seq x y z
N MET A 1 13.37 47.30 30.89
CA MET A 1 13.13 46.31 29.85
C MET A 1 14.23 45.26 29.93
N ALA A 2 13.99 44.15 30.55
CA ALA A 2 14.96 43.10 30.79
C ALA A 2 14.59 41.90 29.91
N THR A 3 15.50 41.51 29.02
CA THR A 3 15.39 40.31 28.19
C THR A 3 15.72 39.09 29.02
N ALA A 4 14.81 38.13 29.06
CA ALA A 4 15.03 36.84 29.70
C ALA A 4 16.05 36.00 28.93
N PRO A 5 16.93 35.22 29.59
CA PRO A 5 17.92 34.38 28.94
C PRO A 5 17.29 33.11 28.40
N GLY A 6 17.52 32.82 27.12
CA GLY A 6 17.14 31.59 26.47
C GLY A 6 17.89 30.39 27.05
N THR A 7 17.14 29.43 27.58
CA THR A 7 17.66 28.15 28.05
C THR A 7 18.10 27.32 26.86
N LYS A 8 19.41 27.18 26.65
CA LYS A 8 19.97 26.18 25.71
C LYS A 8 19.69 24.78 26.27
N LEU A 9 18.87 24.01 25.57
CA LEU A 9 18.70 22.59 25.84
C LEU A 9 20.00 21.86 25.54
N ASP A 10 20.63 21.36 26.60
CA ASP A 10 21.83 20.52 26.51
C ASP A 10 21.45 19.14 25.95
N VAL A 11 21.86 18.89 24.73
CA VAL A 11 21.63 17.64 23.98
C VAL A 11 22.55 16.50 24.47
N SER A 12 23.51 16.79 25.34
CA SER A 12 24.51 15.80 25.79
C SER A 12 23.98 14.79 26.82
N GLN A 13 22.87 15.06 27.50
CA GLN A 13 22.33 14.18 28.57
C GLN A 13 21.34 13.10 28.11
N ARG A 14 21.04 12.98 26.82
CA ARG A 14 20.15 11.92 26.30
C ARG A 14 20.89 10.63 25.87
N LYS A 15 22.16 10.48 26.16
CA LYS A 15 22.96 9.31 25.74
C LYS A 15 23.05 8.16 26.75
N SER A 16 22.31 8.15 27.84
CA SER A 16 22.45 7.07 28.82
C SER A 16 21.11 6.54 29.34
N ALA A 17 20.31 5.91 28.49
CA ALA A 17 19.30 4.92 28.91
C ALA A 17 18.65 4.25 27.69
N ARG A 18 19.39 3.52 26.89
CA ARG A 18 18.90 2.44 26.04
C ARG A 18 20.04 1.46 25.78
N SER A 19 20.31 0.60 26.73
CA SER A 19 20.99 -0.67 26.46
C SER A 19 19.95 -1.67 25.95
N GLY A 20 19.44 -1.43 24.74
CA GLY A 20 18.85 -2.48 23.93
C GLY A 20 19.97 -3.33 23.31
N PRO A 21 19.66 -4.53 22.76
CA PRO A 21 20.65 -5.33 22.08
C PRO A 21 21.36 -4.45 21.05
N THR A 22 22.65 -4.47 21.11
CA THR A 22 23.55 -3.56 20.42
C THR A 22 23.23 -3.51 18.93
N ASP A 23 23.03 -2.32 18.42
CA ASP A 23 22.76 -1.95 17.02
C ASP A 23 23.86 -2.43 16.03
N THR A 24 24.93 -3.03 16.55
CA THR A 24 26.08 -3.55 15.82
C THR A 24 25.73 -4.69 14.88
N GLY A 25 24.83 -5.60 15.27
CA GLY A 25 24.46 -6.76 14.45
C GLY A 25 23.69 -6.39 13.19
N LEU A 26 22.81 -5.38 13.24
CA LEU A 26 22.10 -4.89 12.07
C LEU A 26 23.05 -4.10 11.14
N THR A 27 23.90 -3.26 11.71
CA THR A 27 24.89 -2.49 10.93
C THR A 27 25.86 -3.43 10.21
N GLU A 28 26.40 -4.43 10.92
CA GLU A 28 27.27 -5.45 10.33
C GLU A 28 26.55 -6.28 9.26
N ALA A 29 25.30 -6.68 9.50
CA ALA A 29 24.49 -7.39 8.53
C ALA A 29 24.21 -6.55 7.28
N LEU A 30 23.95 -5.25 7.44
CA LEU A 30 23.78 -4.31 6.34
C LEU A 30 25.07 -4.10 5.57
N GLU A 31 26.19 -3.87 6.25
CA GLU A 31 27.50 -3.66 5.63
C GLU A 31 28.00 -4.90 4.88
N SER A 32 27.85 -6.09 5.45
CA SER A 32 28.22 -7.35 4.81
C SER A 32 27.47 -7.62 3.51
N ARG A 33 26.29 -7.01 3.34
CA ARG A 33 25.42 -7.16 2.17
C ARG A 33 25.55 -6.03 1.14
N LEU A 34 26.34 -5.00 1.44
CA LEU A 34 26.45 -3.77 0.63
C LEU A 34 27.14 -3.96 -0.72
N GLY A 35 27.90 -4.99 -0.93
CA GLY A 35 28.71 -5.18 -2.14
C GLY A 35 28.34 -6.37 -3.00
N HIS A 36 27.36 -7.18 -2.61
CA HIS A 36 27.09 -8.43 -3.29
C HIS A 36 25.84 -8.38 -4.17
N PRO A 37 25.88 -9.02 -5.38
CA PRO A 37 24.66 -9.29 -6.17
C PRO A 37 23.65 -10.04 -5.30
N ALA A 38 22.37 -9.72 -5.48
CA ALA A 38 21.32 -10.38 -4.71
C ALA A 38 21.03 -11.78 -5.24
N SER A 39 21.96 -12.67 -5.07
CA SER A 39 21.73 -14.11 -5.18
C SER A 39 21.77 -14.70 -3.78
N SER A 40 20.62 -14.77 -3.13
CA SER A 40 20.49 -15.59 -1.93
C SER A 40 20.38 -17.05 -2.38
N PRO A 41 21.14 -17.99 -1.82
CA PRO A 41 20.94 -19.41 -2.12
C PRO A 41 19.56 -19.92 -1.70
N GLU A 42 18.80 -19.13 -0.93
CA GLU A 42 17.44 -19.45 -0.50
C GLU A 42 16.35 -18.79 -1.31
N PHE A 43 16.65 -17.75 -2.09
CA PHE A 43 15.67 -17.05 -2.93
C PHE A 43 16.31 -16.39 -4.15
N ASP A 44 15.90 -16.84 -5.33
CA ASP A 44 16.32 -16.25 -6.60
C ASP A 44 15.35 -15.14 -7.03
N LEU A 45 15.83 -13.89 -6.98
CA LEU A 45 15.06 -12.71 -7.38
C LEU A 45 14.69 -12.71 -8.87
N HIS A 46 15.53 -13.29 -9.74
CA HIS A 46 15.21 -13.39 -11.18
C HIS A 46 14.08 -14.39 -11.43
N ALA A 47 14.15 -15.57 -10.79
CA ALA A 47 13.10 -16.57 -10.86
C ALA A 47 11.79 -16.02 -10.28
N GLY A 48 11.84 -15.42 -9.10
CA GLY A 48 10.66 -14.81 -8.46
C GLY A 48 10.04 -13.68 -9.29
N THR A 49 10.86 -12.84 -9.95
CA THR A 49 10.35 -11.81 -10.86
C THR A 49 9.65 -12.43 -12.07
N ASN A 50 10.23 -13.48 -12.67
CA ASN A 50 9.58 -14.18 -13.77
C ASN A 50 8.27 -14.84 -13.35
N ASP A 51 8.17 -15.38 -12.14
CA ASP A 51 6.93 -15.99 -11.64
C ASP A 51 5.81 -14.94 -11.48
N VAL A 52 6.13 -13.73 -11.01
CA VAL A 52 5.18 -12.62 -10.98
C VAL A 52 4.77 -12.21 -12.40
N LEU A 53 5.72 -12.05 -13.31
CA LEU A 53 5.48 -11.61 -14.69
C LEU A 53 4.68 -12.62 -15.51
N LYS A 54 4.87 -13.92 -15.30
CA LYS A 54 4.09 -14.98 -15.97
C LYS A 54 2.58 -14.81 -15.77
N SER A 55 2.16 -14.34 -14.60
CA SER A 55 0.74 -14.13 -14.32
C SER A 55 0.09 -13.06 -15.20
N VAL A 56 0.91 -12.19 -15.79
CA VAL A 56 0.47 -11.13 -16.72
C VAL A 56 0.98 -11.33 -18.14
N GLY A 57 1.48 -12.54 -18.47
CA GLY A 57 1.93 -12.89 -19.81
C GLY A 57 3.28 -12.28 -20.23
N LEU A 58 4.09 -11.84 -19.27
CA LEU A 58 5.41 -11.25 -19.50
C LEU A 58 6.54 -12.13 -18.93
N THR A 59 7.75 -11.80 -19.33
CA THR A 59 9.02 -12.34 -18.82
C THR A 59 10.02 -11.20 -18.59
N THR A 60 11.11 -11.44 -17.90
CA THR A 60 12.17 -10.44 -17.72
C THR A 60 12.83 -10.02 -19.04
N ALA A 61 12.78 -10.85 -20.09
CA ALA A 61 13.31 -10.55 -21.41
C ALA A 61 12.51 -9.47 -22.16
N ASP A 62 11.26 -9.23 -21.77
CA ASP A 62 10.41 -8.23 -22.42
C ASP A 62 10.89 -6.80 -22.22
N SER A 63 11.72 -6.54 -21.21
CA SER A 63 12.40 -5.25 -21.05
C SER A 63 13.34 -4.89 -22.21
N GLY A 64 13.81 -5.92 -22.97
CA GLY A 64 14.80 -5.74 -24.02
C GLY A 64 16.21 -5.40 -23.54
N GLY A 65 16.43 -5.42 -22.21
CA GLY A 65 17.70 -5.13 -21.57
C GLY A 65 18.00 -6.09 -20.42
N LYS A 66 19.02 -5.75 -19.63
CA LYS A 66 19.49 -6.58 -18.50
C LYS A 66 18.76 -6.17 -17.21
N LEU A 67 18.20 -7.14 -16.49
CA LEU A 67 17.74 -6.97 -15.13
C LEU A 67 18.86 -7.34 -14.15
N SER A 68 19.15 -6.46 -13.20
CA SER A 68 20.20 -6.67 -12.19
C SER A 68 19.69 -6.28 -10.79
N PHE A 69 20.07 -7.07 -9.78
CA PHE A 69 19.75 -6.81 -8.38
C PHE A 69 21.02 -6.64 -7.55
N TYR A 70 20.97 -5.76 -6.55
CA TYR A 70 22.03 -5.50 -5.59
C TYR A 70 21.49 -5.60 -4.18
N GLY A 71 22.28 -6.18 -3.28
CA GLY A 71 21.86 -6.43 -1.90
C GLY A 71 20.97 -7.67 -1.77
N ALA A 72 20.72 -8.08 -0.55
CA ALA A 72 19.90 -9.24 -0.20
C ALA A 72 19.30 -9.09 1.18
N ASP A 73 18.17 -9.75 1.45
CA ASP A 73 17.64 -9.91 2.81
C ASP A 73 18.46 -10.95 3.62
N PRO A 74 18.47 -10.84 4.97
CA PRO A 74 17.68 -9.91 5.78
C PRO A 74 18.29 -8.51 5.85
N ILE A 75 17.51 -7.48 5.55
CA ILE A 75 17.87 -6.08 5.76
C ILE A 75 17.35 -5.60 7.12
N LEU A 76 16.20 -6.11 7.53
CA LEU A 76 15.59 -5.90 8.83
C LEU A 76 15.69 -7.19 9.65
N PRO A 77 15.74 -7.11 11.01
CA PRO A 77 15.68 -8.28 11.88
C PRO A 77 14.27 -8.90 11.88
N SER A 78 13.90 -9.51 10.78
CA SER A 78 12.59 -10.12 10.53
C SER A 78 12.75 -11.47 9.83
N PRO A 79 11.88 -12.45 10.10
CA PRO A 79 11.82 -13.68 9.33
C PRO A 79 11.32 -13.45 7.88
N PHE A 80 10.68 -12.31 7.64
CA PHE A 80 10.15 -11.96 6.31
C PHE A 80 11.20 -11.22 5.49
N ARG A 81 11.23 -11.51 4.20
CA ARG A 81 12.12 -10.90 3.21
C ARG A 81 11.50 -9.62 2.64
N PHE A 82 11.35 -8.59 3.46
CA PHE A 82 10.68 -7.34 3.07
C PHE A 82 11.37 -6.62 1.91
N GLY A 83 12.71 -6.60 1.90
CA GLY A 83 13.47 -6.01 0.80
C GLY A 83 13.24 -6.76 -0.51
N THR A 84 13.26 -8.08 -0.46
CA THR A 84 12.96 -8.97 -1.60
C THR A 84 11.54 -8.74 -2.11
N MET A 85 10.53 -8.71 -1.24
CA MET A 85 9.12 -8.47 -1.63
C MET A 85 8.97 -7.13 -2.36
N ALA A 86 9.56 -6.06 -1.82
CA ALA A 86 9.55 -4.75 -2.48
C ALA A 86 10.26 -4.78 -3.83
N ALA A 87 11.43 -5.42 -3.89
CA ALA A 87 12.22 -5.52 -5.11
C ALA A 87 11.49 -6.31 -6.21
N LEU A 88 10.80 -7.40 -5.88
CA LEU A 88 9.97 -8.15 -6.83
C LEU A 88 8.87 -7.31 -7.46
N GLY A 89 8.10 -6.59 -6.65
CA GLY A 89 7.05 -5.70 -7.15
C GLY A 89 7.61 -4.59 -8.05
N MET A 90 8.73 -3.97 -7.62
CA MET A 90 9.39 -2.93 -8.41
C MET A 90 10.00 -3.48 -9.70
N ALA A 91 10.59 -4.68 -9.68
CA ALA A 91 11.15 -5.33 -10.86
C ALA A 91 10.08 -5.66 -11.89
N ALA A 92 9.00 -6.31 -11.46
CA ALA A 92 7.89 -6.66 -12.34
C ALA A 92 7.29 -5.41 -13.00
N ARG A 93 7.02 -4.35 -12.21
CA ARG A 93 6.57 -3.07 -12.74
C ARG A 93 7.56 -2.46 -13.74
N SER A 94 8.85 -2.46 -13.41
CA SER A 94 9.87 -1.85 -14.28
C SER A 94 10.02 -2.61 -15.60
N VAL A 95 9.93 -3.93 -15.57
CA VAL A 95 9.93 -4.77 -16.79
C VAL A 95 8.70 -4.45 -17.65
N ALA A 96 7.50 -4.37 -17.06
CA ALA A 96 6.28 -4.06 -17.81
C ALA A 96 6.35 -2.67 -18.46
N LEU A 97 6.88 -1.67 -17.74
CA LEU A 97 7.08 -0.31 -18.30
C LEU A 97 8.14 -0.30 -19.41
N ALA A 98 9.24 -1.05 -19.24
CA ALA A 98 10.27 -1.16 -20.25
C ALA A 98 9.77 -1.91 -21.51
N ALA A 99 8.93 -2.92 -21.33
CA ALA A 99 8.27 -3.61 -22.44
C ALA A 99 7.35 -2.65 -23.23
N LEU A 100 6.58 -1.84 -22.52
CA LEU A 100 5.74 -0.81 -23.14
C LEU A 100 6.55 0.26 -23.86
N TRP A 101 7.65 0.73 -23.25
CA TRP A 101 8.58 1.66 -23.86
C TRP A 101 9.18 1.07 -25.14
N ARG A 102 9.63 -0.19 -25.08
CA ARG A 102 10.18 -0.89 -26.24
C ARG A 102 9.15 -1.05 -27.36
N GLN A 103 7.91 -1.31 -27.02
CA GLN A 103 6.83 -1.42 -28.01
C GLN A 103 6.60 -0.10 -28.77
N THR A 104 6.76 1.04 -28.11
CA THR A 104 6.50 2.37 -28.69
C THR A 104 7.73 2.98 -29.36
N THR A 105 8.95 2.70 -28.87
CA THR A 105 10.21 3.31 -29.36
C THR A 105 11.13 2.35 -30.10
N GLY A 106 10.97 1.03 -29.91
CA GLY A 106 11.91 0.01 -30.36
C GLY A 106 13.12 -0.18 -29.43
N GLU A 107 13.28 0.63 -28.38
CA GLU A 107 14.45 0.63 -27.50
C GLU A 107 14.21 -0.18 -26.22
N GLY A 108 15.13 -1.13 -25.92
CA GLY A 108 15.14 -1.85 -24.64
C GLY A 108 15.70 -1.01 -23.50
N GLN A 109 15.45 -1.45 -22.27
CA GLN A 109 15.91 -0.78 -21.05
C GLN A 109 16.64 -1.75 -20.12
N ASP A 110 17.83 -1.37 -19.67
CA ASP A 110 18.50 -2.01 -18.55
C ASP A 110 17.87 -1.59 -17.23
N ILE A 111 17.58 -2.55 -16.37
CA ILE A 111 16.94 -2.34 -15.08
C ILE A 111 17.88 -2.76 -13.96
N SER A 112 18.14 -1.84 -13.04
CA SER A 112 18.99 -2.07 -11.87
C SER A 112 18.24 -1.75 -10.59
N LEU A 113 18.12 -2.70 -9.67
CA LEU A 113 17.40 -2.58 -8.42
C LEU A 113 18.29 -2.86 -7.21
N ASP A 114 18.33 -1.90 -6.31
CA ASP A 114 18.93 -2.06 -5.00
C ASP A 114 17.86 -2.48 -3.98
N VAL A 115 17.92 -3.74 -3.54
CA VAL A 115 16.96 -4.34 -2.60
C VAL A 115 16.82 -3.51 -1.31
N ARG A 116 17.91 -2.88 -0.85
CA ARG A 116 17.92 -2.04 0.34
C ARG A 116 17.16 -0.73 0.14
N LYS A 117 17.20 -0.18 -1.08
CA LYS A 117 16.44 1.03 -1.45
C LYS A 117 14.98 0.70 -1.73
N ALA A 118 14.72 -0.48 -2.31
CA ALA A 118 13.36 -0.96 -2.54
C ALA A 118 12.54 -1.03 -1.24
N LEU A 119 13.15 -1.44 -0.14
CA LEU A 119 12.51 -1.51 1.16
C LEU A 119 11.90 -0.17 1.62
N ARG A 120 12.53 0.97 1.27
CA ARG A 120 12.01 2.30 1.62
C ARG A 120 10.64 2.57 1.01
N ARG A 121 10.28 1.89 -0.06
CA ARG A 121 8.97 2.03 -0.69
C ARG A 121 7.83 1.52 0.19
N PHE A 122 8.10 0.54 1.06
CA PHE A 122 7.11 0.05 2.03
C PHE A 122 6.81 1.02 3.16
N CYS A 123 7.80 1.80 3.59
CA CYS A 123 7.75 2.53 4.86
C CYS A 123 8.00 4.03 4.71
N GLY A 124 7.96 4.58 3.49
CA GLY A 124 8.26 6.00 3.23
C GLY A 124 7.46 6.94 4.12
N PHE A 125 6.17 6.67 4.29
CA PHE A 125 5.24 7.48 5.09
C PHE A 125 5.45 7.37 6.62
N PHE A 126 6.14 6.35 7.12
CA PHE A 126 6.51 6.26 8.54
C PHE A 126 7.83 6.95 8.85
N ASP A 127 8.71 7.06 7.88
CA ASP A 127 10.04 7.63 8.09
C ASP A 127 9.99 9.15 8.24
N LEU A 128 9.08 9.83 7.56
CA LEU A 128 8.84 11.29 7.59
C LEU A 128 10.12 12.14 7.47
N LYS A 129 11.18 11.56 6.90
CA LYS A 129 12.51 12.19 6.82
C LYS A 129 12.83 12.73 5.45
N TRP A 130 12.19 12.17 4.43
CA TRP A 130 12.53 12.42 3.04
C TRP A 130 11.57 13.37 2.35
N GLU A 131 10.33 13.40 2.83
CA GLU A 131 9.32 14.31 2.34
C GLU A 131 9.48 15.68 3.00
N THR A 132 9.27 16.72 2.22
CA THR A 132 9.15 18.09 2.74
C THR A 132 7.90 18.73 2.19
N ILE A 133 7.19 19.47 3.05
CA ILE A 133 6.08 20.32 2.65
C ILE A 133 6.56 21.76 2.75
N ASN A 134 6.64 22.46 1.60
CA ASN A 134 7.18 23.81 1.53
C ASN A 134 8.58 23.94 2.18
N GLY A 135 9.45 22.94 1.94
CA GLY A 135 10.81 22.90 2.47
C GLY A 135 10.94 22.59 3.96
N ARG A 136 9.88 22.17 4.62
CA ARG A 136 9.88 21.79 6.05
C ARG A 136 9.50 20.33 6.19
N PRO A 137 10.06 19.60 7.17
CA PRO A 137 9.56 18.27 7.50
C PRO A 137 8.07 18.30 7.81
N PRO A 138 7.30 17.27 7.39
CA PRO A 138 5.89 17.20 7.73
C PRO A 138 5.73 17.20 9.26
N SER A 139 4.90 18.08 9.79
CA SER A 139 4.46 17.99 11.18
C SER A 139 3.51 16.80 11.29
N GLY A 140 3.77 15.89 12.23
CA GLY A 140 2.95 14.70 12.42
C GLY A 140 1.46 15.04 12.41
N GLY A 141 0.73 14.41 11.51
CA GLY A 141 -0.70 14.62 11.33
C GLY A 141 -1.54 14.08 12.49
N SER A 142 -2.85 14.23 12.37
CA SER A 142 -3.84 13.84 13.41
C SER A 142 -3.80 12.36 13.79
N LEU A 143 -3.30 11.49 12.93
CA LEU A 143 -3.13 10.06 13.16
C LEU A 143 -2.28 9.69 14.36
N ILE A 144 -1.19 10.42 14.54
CA ILE A 144 -0.21 10.16 15.62
C ILE A 144 -0.84 10.40 17.00
N ARG A 145 -2.00 11.02 17.06
CA ARG A 145 -2.71 11.33 18.31
C ARG A 145 -3.83 10.34 18.65
N SER A 146 -4.14 9.39 17.76
CA SER A 146 -5.17 8.39 18.06
C SER A 146 -4.64 7.33 19.01
N PRO A 147 -5.37 6.97 20.10
CA PRO A 147 -4.96 5.89 20.98
C PRO A 147 -4.92 4.52 20.30
N PHE A 148 -5.55 4.39 19.12
CA PHE A 148 -5.45 3.20 18.27
C PHE A 148 -4.17 3.16 17.44
N PHE A 149 -3.39 4.23 17.39
CA PHE A 149 -2.12 4.33 16.69
C PHE A 149 -0.92 4.40 17.64
N GLU A 150 -1.12 4.24 18.94
CA GLU A 150 -0.03 4.21 19.91
C GLU A 150 0.77 2.90 19.83
N ILE A 151 2.08 3.00 19.95
CA ILE A 151 2.98 1.85 19.98
C ILE A 151 3.14 1.37 21.45
N PRO A 152 3.01 0.06 21.72
CA PRO A 152 2.82 -1.03 20.77
C PRO A 152 1.37 -1.13 20.25
N PHE A 153 1.24 -1.42 18.95
CA PHE A 153 -0.09 -1.65 18.34
C PHE A 153 -0.77 -2.93 18.83
N PHE A 154 -0.01 -3.84 19.41
CA PHE A 154 -0.48 -5.13 19.90
C PHE A 154 -1.04 -4.99 21.30
N ARG A 155 -2.28 -5.42 21.49
CA ARG A 155 -2.99 -5.33 22.76
C ARG A 155 -3.31 -6.73 23.28
N GLU A 156 -2.95 -6.97 24.53
CA GLU A 156 -3.09 -8.28 25.18
C GLU A 156 -4.56 -8.56 25.58
N THR A 157 -5.00 -9.78 25.34
CA THR A 157 -6.29 -10.35 25.74
C THR A 157 -6.15 -11.21 27.01
N CYS A 158 -7.27 -11.63 27.65
CA CYS A 158 -7.22 -12.36 28.92
C CYS A 158 -6.57 -13.75 28.81
N ASP A 159 -6.54 -14.33 27.62
CA ASP A 159 -5.92 -15.63 27.31
C ASP A 159 -4.44 -15.52 26.93
N GLY A 160 -3.83 -14.34 27.14
CA GLY A 160 -2.40 -14.09 26.83
C GLY A 160 -2.09 -13.96 25.34
N ARG A 161 -3.11 -13.92 24.48
CA ARG A 161 -2.97 -13.62 23.05
C ARG A 161 -2.92 -12.10 22.85
N HIS A 162 -2.72 -11.73 21.60
CA HIS A 162 -2.70 -10.32 21.21
C HIS A 162 -3.65 -10.07 20.05
N VAL A 163 -4.22 -8.87 20.03
CA VAL A 163 -4.99 -8.34 18.91
C VAL A 163 -4.39 -7.04 18.42
N ILE A 164 -4.60 -6.73 17.15
CA ILE A 164 -4.34 -5.42 16.57
C ILE A 164 -5.66 -4.75 16.23
N ALA A 165 -5.81 -3.50 16.62
CA ALA A 165 -7.06 -2.73 16.50
C ALA A 165 -6.82 -1.38 15.79
N PRO A 166 -6.56 -1.35 14.48
CA PRO A 166 -6.22 -0.11 13.76
C PRO A 166 -7.46 0.75 13.47
N ASN A 167 -8.24 1.06 14.49
CA ASN A 167 -9.53 1.75 14.38
C ASN A 167 -9.36 3.28 14.52
N PHE A 168 -8.47 3.88 13.76
CA PHE A 168 -8.12 5.30 13.87
C PHE A 168 -8.97 6.26 13.01
N TYR A 169 -9.80 5.76 12.11
CA TYR A 169 -10.78 6.59 11.40
C TYR A 169 -11.89 7.04 12.36
N PRO A 170 -12.31 8.31 12.35
CA PRO A 170 -13.21 8.86 13.38
C PRO A 170 -14.48 8.04 13.61
N GLN A 171 -15.16 7.62 12.54
CA GLN A 171 -16.37 6.80 12.67
C GLN A 171 -16.08 5.38 13.18
N LEU A 172 -14.95 4.81 12.76
CA LEU A 172 -14.52 3.49 13.20
C LEU A 172 -14.06 3.53 14.65
N SER A 173 -13.32 4.56 15.05
CA SER A 173 -12.92 4.82 16.44
C SER A 173 -14.14 4.92 17.35
N ALA A 174 -15.09 5.78 17.01
CA ALA A 174 -16.32 5.93 17.80
C ALA A 174 -17.10 4.61 17.95
N ARG A 175 -17.24 3.85 16.87
CA ARG A 175 -17.88 2.53 16.89
C ARG A 175 -17.15 1.55 17.79
N THR A 176 -15.81 1.53 17.71
CA THR A 176 -14.96 0.67 18.54
C THR A 176 -15.07 1.00 20.02
N LEU A 177 -15.06 2.28 20.39
CA LEU A 177 -15.22 2.71 21.78
C LEU A 177 -16.60 2.34 22.33
N ASN A 178 -17.65 2.48 21.52
CA ASN A 178 -18.99 2.02 21.86
C ASN A 178 -19.06 0.50 22.02
N PHE A 179 -18.47 -0.27 21.14
CA PHE A 179 -18.38 -1.74 21.22
C PHE A 179 -17.67 -2.18 22.51
N LEU A 180 -16.50 -1.62 22.78
CA LEU A 180 -15.71 -1.91 23.98
C LEU A 180 -16.29 -1.30 25.27
N ARG A 181 -17.22 -0.35 25.16
CA ARG A 181 -17.79 0.44 26.28
C ARG A 181 -16.70 1.08 27.13
N CYS A 182 -15.77 1.76 26.50
CA CYS A 182 -14.61 2.38 27.16
C CYS A 182 -14.36 3.81 26.70
N SER A 183 -13.55 4.55 27.46
CA SER A 183 -13.13 5.91 27.12
C SER A 183 -12.02 5.90 26.04
N GLU A 184 -11.88 7.02 25.33
CA GLU A 184 -10.88 7.22 24.27
C GLU A 184 -9.48 7.49 24.85
N ASN A 185 -8.91 6.47 25.47
CA ASN A 185 -7.52 6.44 25.89
C ASN A 185 -7.00 5.00 25.91
N SER A 186 -5.68 4.84 25.74
CA SER A 186 -5.04 3.52 25.62
C SER A 186 -5.28 2.63 26.82
N GLU A 187 -5.29 3.16 28.03
CA GLU A 187 -5.49 2.39 29.26
C GLU A 187 -6.91 1.78 29.31
N SER A 188 -7.93 2.60 29.08
CA SER A 188 -9.33 2.13 29.05
C SER A 188 -9.57 1.11 27.95
N ILE A 189 -8.98 1.31 26.76
CA ILE A 189 -9.06 0.37 25.64
C ILE A 189 -8.39 -0.96 26.01
N ASN A 190 -7.16 -0.91 26.56
CA ASN A 190 -6.45 -2.12 26.99
C ASN A 190 -7.21 -2.88 28.07
N ASN A 191 -7.76 -2.19 29.05
CA ASN A 191 -8.55 -2.78 30.14
C ASN A 191 -9.85 -3.42 29.62
N ALA A 192 -10.45 -2.84 28.58
CA ALA A 192 -11.64 -3.42 27.94
C ALA A 192 -11.27 -4.69 27.13
N ILE A 193 -10.18 -4.65 26.36
CA ILE A 193 -9.70 -5.78 25.55
C ILE A 193 -9.29 -6.97 26.43
N ARG A 194 -8.62 -6.72 27.57
CA ARG A 194 -8.22 -7.76 28.54
C ARG A 194 -9.37 -8.55 29.17
N LYS A 195 -10.61 -8.16 28.94
CA LYS A 195 -11.79 -8.92 29.41
C LYS A 195 -12.22 -10.02 28.43
N TRP A 196 -11.63 -10.09 27.27
CA TRP A 196 -11.99 -10.97 26.18
C TRP A 196 -10.90 -11.99 25.88
N ASN A 197 -11.28 -13.19 25.45
CA ASN A 197 -10.40 -14.07 24.69
C ASN A 197 -10.21 -13.49 23.28
N ALA A 198 -9.07 -13.75 22.65
CA ALA A 198 -8.75 -13.15 21.36
C ALA A 198 -9.72 -13.57 20.24
N VAL A 199 -10.12 -14.84 20.22
CA VAL A 199 -11.06 -15.35 19.20
C VAL A 199 -12.45 -14.75 19.39
N ASP A 200 -12.98 -14.77 20.63
CA ASP A 200 -14.32 -14.22 20.92
C ASP A 200 -14.38 -12.72 20.61
N LEU A 201 -13.27 -12.00 20.88
CA LEU A 201 -13.17 -10.58 20.58
C LEU A 201 -13.17 -10.32 19.08
N GLU A 202 -12.40 -11.08 18.30
CA GLU A 202 -12.33 -10.94 16.84
C GLU A 202 -13.70 -11.18 16.20
N GLU A 203 -14.41 -12.24 16.60
CA GLU A 203 -15.74 -12.58 16.07
C GLU A 203 -16.77 -11.51 16.42
N ALA A 204 -16.88 -11.15 17.70
CA ALA A 204 -17.82 -10.11 18.14
C ALA A 204 -17.53 -8.74 17.52
N ALA A 205 -16.26 -8.42 17.32
CA ALA A 205 -15.85 -7.18 16.66
C ALA A 205 -16.22 -7.18 15.17
N ALA A 206 -16.06 -8.29 14.48
CA ALA A 206 -16.47 -8.43 13.08
C ALA A 206 -17.98 -8.23 12.92
N GLU A 207 -18.81 -8.82 13.80
CA GLU A 207 -20.25 -8.59 13.83
C GLU A 207 -20.62 -7.12 14.10
N ALA A 208 -19.87 -6.45 14.98
CA ALA A 208 -20.05 -5.04 15.29
C ALA A 208 -19.51 -4.09 14.19
N GLY A 209 -18.86 -4.63 13.15
CA GLY A 209 -18.24 -3.86 12.07
C GLY A 209 -17.07 -2.99 12.53
N VAL A 210 -16.28 -3.50 13.48
CA VAL A 210 -15.01 -2.92 13.94
C VAL A 210 -13.87 -3.91 13.73
N VAL A 211 -12.63 -3.43 13.73
CA VAL A 211 -11.46 -4.28 13.47
C VAL A 211 -10.77 -4.64 14.79
N MET A 212 -10.69 -5.93 15.08
CA MET A 212 -9.95 -6.52 16.19
C MET A 212 -9.28 -7.81 15.70
N ALA A 213 -8.23 -7.67 14.90
CA ALA A 213 -7.61 -8.84 14.30
C ALA A 213 -6.68 -9.54 15.30
N MET A 214 -6.92 -10.83 15.55
CA MET A 214 -6.06 -11.66 16.38
C MET A 214 -4.70 -11.87 15.70
N VAL A 215 -3.63 -11.74 16.46
CA VAL A 215 -2.27 -12.05 16.00
C VAL A 215 -2.10 -13.57 15.95
N ARG A 216 -1.88 -14.08 14.76
CA ARG A 216 -1.71 -15.51 14.47
C ARG A 216 -0.27 -15.86 14.21
N THR A 217 0.14 -17.06 14.56
CA THR A 217 1.38 -17.64 14.03
C THR A 217 1.21 -17.98 12.54
N ASN A 218 2.32 -18.24 11.83
CA ASN A 218 2.25 -18.67 10.44
C ASN A 218 1.49 -20.00 10.27
N GLU A 219 1.62 -20.90 11.23
CA GLU A 219 0.94 -22.18 11.24
C GLU A 219 -0.57 -22.01 11.43
N GLU A 220 -0.99 -21.12 12.32
CA GLU A 220 -2.39 -20.78 12.53
C GLU A 220 -2.98 -20.12 11.28
N PHE A 221 -2.30 -19.10 10.73
CA PHE A 221 -2.74 -18.41 9.52
C PHE A 221 -2.96 -19.40 8.35
N ARG A 222 -2.04 -20.36 8.17
CA ARG A 222 -2.14 -21.36 7.10
C ARG A 222 -3.29 -22.35 7.26
N ARG A 223 -3.94 -22.38 8.43
CA ARG A 223 -5.15 -23.19 8.69
C ARG A 223 -6.44 -22.39 8.57
N GLU A 224 -6.33 -21.06 8.44
CA GLU A 224 -7.52 -20.20 8.27
C GLU A 224 -8.22 -20.49 6.95
N PRO A 225 -9.58 -20.55 6.94
CA PRO A 225 -10.34 -20.75 5.70
C PRO A 225 -10.00 -19.71 4.61
N GLN A 226 -9.72 -18.47 4.99
CA GLN A 226 -9.28 -17.45 4.03
C GLN A 226 -7.99 -17.84 3.32
N TYR A 227 -7.06 -18.51 4.02
CA TYR A 227 -5.83 -18.99 3.39
C TYR A 227 -6.08 -20.27 2.58
N THR A 228 -6.69 -21.29 3.17
CA THR A 228 -6.84 -22.61 2.54
C THR A 228 -7.70 -22.57 1.29
N ASP A 229 -8.78 -21.81 1.32
CA ASP A 229 -9.81 -21.83 0.28
C ASP A 229 -9.64 -20.71 -0.75
N VAL A 230 -8.88 -19.67 -0.42
CA VAL A 230 -8.71 -18.49 -1.29
C VAL A 230 -7.25 -18.18 -1.56
N LEU A 231 -6.48 -17.75 -0.55
CA LEU A 231 -5.15 -17.16 -0.76
C LEU A 231 -4.11 -18.18 -1.23
N SER A 232 -4.21 -19.45 -0.82
CA SER A 232 -3.25 -20.50 -1.17
C SER A 232 -3.19 -20.79 -2.68
N THR A 233 -4.26 -20.50 -3.41
CA THR A 233 -4.39 -20.77 -4.84
C THR A 233 -4.56 -19.52 -5.69
N MET A 234 -4.77 -18.36 -5.04
CA MET A 234 -4.99 -17.09 -5.73
C MET A 234 -3.68 -16.54 -6.29
N PRO A 235 -3.61 -16.17 -7.56
CA PRO A 235 -2.44 -15.50 -8.12
C PRO A 235 -2.28 -14.09 -7.50
N LEU A 236 -1.04 -13.60 -7.42
CA LEU A 236 -0.76 -12.24 -6.94
C LEU A 236 -1.38 -11.16 -7.82
N ILE A 237 -1.40 -11.39 -9.13
CA ILE A 237 -1.96 -10.49 -10.13
C ILE A 237 -2.82 -11.32 -11.06
N THR A 238 -4.04 -10.87 -11.28
CA THR A 238 -4.97 -11.44 -12.25
C THR A 238 -5.23 -10.42 -13.34
N VAL A 239 -5.17 -10.84 -14.60
CA VAL A 239 -5.58 -10.05 -15.76
C VAL A 239 -6.66 -10.82 -16.49
N GLU A 240 -7.83 -10.24 -16.55
CA GLU A 240 -9.01 -10.83 -17.20
C GLU A 240 -9.50 -9.97 -18.35
N LYS A 241 -9.79 -10.59 -19.47
CA LYS A 241 -10.39 -9.92 -20.61
C LYS A 241 -11.89 -9.86 -20.42
N ILE A 242 -12.43 -8.67 -20.18
CA ILE A 242 -13.87 -8.44 -19.95
C ILE A 242 -14.61 -8.30 -21.27
N GLY A 243 -14.00 -7.71 -22.29
CA GLY A 243 -14.64 -7.46 -23.58
C GLY A 243 -13.64 -7.16 -24.69
N ASP A 244 -14.16 -6.86 -25.87
CA ASP A 244 -13.40 -6.47 -27.05
C ASP A 244 -13.60 -4.99 -27.37
N SER A 245 -12.57 -4.35 -27.89
CA SER A 245 -12.60 -3.01 -28.44
C SER A 245 -11.57 -2.84 -29.53
N GLU A 246 -11.75 -1.84 -30.38
CA GLU A 246 -10.69 -1.45 -31.31
C GLU A 246 -9.46 -0.96 -30.52
N PRO A 247 -8.25 -1.40 -30.89
CA PRO A 247 -7.03 -0.97 -30.26
C PRO A 247 -6.83 0.55 -30.37
N VAL A 248 -6.53 1.21 -29.26
CA VAL A 248 -6.10 2.61 -29.24
C VAL A 248 -4.58 2.65 -29.04
N PRO A 249 -3.81 3.02 -30.06
CA PRO A 249 -2.36 3.09 -29.92
C PRO A 249 -1.95 4.09 -28.85
N LEU A 250 -0.93 3.73 -28.06
CA LEU A 250 -0.29 4.69 -27.18
C LEU A 250 0.40 5.76 -28.03
N ALA A 251 0.27 7.02 -27.60
CA ALA A 251 0.91 8.11 -28.30
C ALA A 251 2.44 7.93 -28.27
N ALA A 252 3.06 7.79 -29.45
CA ALA A 252 4.52 7.70 -29.58
C ALA A 252 5.25 9.01 -29.22
N SER A 253 4.51 10.06 -28.89
CA SER A 253 5.02 11.42 -28.62
C SER A 253 5.15 11.68 -27.13
N GLY A 254 6.29 11.37 -26.53
CA GLY A 254 6.54 11.73 -25.14
C GLY A 254 7.85 11.16 -24.62
N HIS A 255 8.32 11.72 -23.50
CA HIS A 255 9.56 11.30 -22.85
C HIS A 255 9.34 10.20 -21.80
N LEU A 256 8.09 9.80 -21.57
CA LEU A 256 7.71 8.82 -20.56
C LEU A 256 6.74 7.78 -21.15
N PRO A 257 6.81 6.54 -20.69
CA PRO A 257 6.08 5.41 -21.32
C PRO A 257 4.55 5.52 -21.26
N LEU A 258 3.98 6.30 -20.34
CA LEU A 258 2.53 6.48 -20.21
C LEU A 258 2.05 7.87 -20.66
N ASN A 259 2.86 8.61 -21.43
CA ASN A 259 2.41 9.88 -21.98
C ASN A 259 1.16 9.69 -22.84
N GLY A 260 0.15 10.53 -22.60
CA GLY A 260 -1.14 10.48 -23.28
C GLY A 260 -2.18 9.56 -22.63
N VAL A 261 -1.79 8.69 -21.71
CA VAL A 261 -2.70 7.86 -20.92
C VAL A 261 -3.44 8.75 -19.91
N ARG A 262 -4.75 8.57 -19.83
CA ARG A 262 -5.62 9.23 -18.85
C ARG A 262 -6.17 8.22 -17.89
N ALA A 263 -5.86 8.41 -16.60
CA ALA A 263 -6.36 7.56 -15.53
C ALA A 263 -7.18 8.37 -14.54
N PHE A 264 -8.25 7.77 -14.04
CA PHE A 264 -8.97 8.31 -12.90
C PHE A 264 -9.34 7.18 -11.95
N GLY A 265 -9.57 7.49 -10.69
CA GLY A 265 -9.85 6.42 -9.75
C GLY A 265 -10.24 6.91 -8.37
N MET A 266 -10.50 5.96 -7.51
CA MET A 266 -10.87 6.16 -6.10
C MET A 266 -9.81 5.54 -5.20
N GLY A 267 -8.55 5.97 -5.41
CA GLY A 267 -7.40 5.52 -4.63
C GLY A 267 -7.40 6.10 -3.22
N HIS A 268 -7.26 5.25 -2.22
CA HIS A 268 -7.34 5.63 -0.82
C HIS A 268 -6.21 4.98 -0.02
N VAL A 269 -5.75 5.64 1.05
CA VAL A 269 -4.68 5.21 1.94
C VAL A 269 -3.38 4.91 1.17
N ILE A 270 -2.93 3.67 1.10
CA ILE A 270 -1.63 3.29 0.55
C ILE A 270 -1.79 2.73 -0.87
N ALA A 271 -2.46 1.58 -1.02
CA ALA A 271 -2.43 0.81 -2.25
C ALA A 271 -3.08 1.53 -3.44
N GLY A 272 -4.26 2.11 -3.25
CA GLY A 272 -4.95 2.84 -4.31
C GLY A 272 -4.23 4.13 -4.71
N GLY A 273 -3.73 4.89 -3.72
CA GLY A 273 -2.92 6.07 -3.99
C GLY A 273 -1.61 5.72 -4.72
N ALA A 274 -0.95 4.61 -4.35
CA ALA A 274 0.27 4.16 -5.01
C ALA A 274 0.06 3.82 -6.49
N ILE A 275 -1.09 3.26 -6.89
CA ILE A 275 -1.42 3.04 -8.30
C ILE A 275 -1.40 4.38 -9.05
N GLY A 276 -2.15 5.36 -8.58
CA GLY A 276 -2.26 6.65 -9.23
C GLY A 276 -0.93 7.40 -9.27
N ARG A 277 -0.16 7.37 -8.18
CA ARG A 277 1.18 7.93 -8.12
C ARG A 277 2.13 7.30 -9.14
N ASP A 278 2.15 5.98 -9.24
CA ASP A 278 3.02 5.27 -10.17
C ASP A 278 2.62 5.56 -11.62
N LEU A 279 1.32 5.60 -11.95
CA LEU A 279 0.85 6.02 -13.27
C LEU A 279 1.33 7.45 -13.60
N SER A 280 1.20 8.39 -12.65
CA SER A 280 1.66 9.78 -12.81
C SER A 280 3.17 9.88 -12.99
N LEU A 281 3.94 9.09 -12.22
CA LEU A 281 5.41 9.08 -12.28
C LEU A 281 5.91 8.73 -13.68
N TYR A 282 5.17 7.89 -14.40
CA TYR A 282 5.51 7.44 -15.74
C TYR A 282 4.75 8.16 -16.86
N GLY A 283 4.10 9.28 -16.55
CA GLY A 283 3.60 10.25 -17.54
C GLY A 283 2.11 10.25 -17.80
N ALA A 284 1.33 9.42 -17.10
CA ALA A 284 -0.12 9.46 -17.21
C ALA A 284 -0.71 10.73 -16.57
N ASP A 285 -1.79 11.24 -17.15
CA ASP A 285 -2.64 12.28 -16.55
C ASP A 285 -3.64 11.63 -15.60
N VAL A 286 -3.40 11.80 -14.29
CA VAL A 286 -4.15 11.07 -13.25
C VAL A 286 -5.01 12.00 -12.42
N LEU A 287 -6.28 11.62 -12.23
CA LEU A 287 -7.24 12.29 -11.36
C LEU A 287 -7.73 11.33 -10.27
N ASN A 288 -7.47 11.63 -9.01
CA ASN A 288 -8.04 10.89 -7.88
C ASN A 288 -9.37 11.51 -7.42
N ILE A 289 -10.40 10.69 -7.29
CA ILE A 289 -11.74 11.10 -6.87
C ILE A 289 -11.93 10.77 -5.39
N TRP A 290 -12.33 11.76 -4.62
CA TRP A 290 -12.73 11.66 -3.22
C TRP A 290 -14.24 11.75 -3.11
N ARG A 291 -14.81 11.08 -2.14
CA ARG A 291 -16.20 11.29 -1.74
C ARG A 291 -16.27 12.44 -0.73
N PRO A 292 -17.41 13.14 -0.57
CA PRO A 292 -17.53 14.29 0.34
C PRO A 292 -17.16 13.99 1.80
N HIS A 293 -17.24 12.72 2.23
CA HIS A 293 -16.98 12.31 3.61
C HIS A 293 -15.78 11.35 3.74
N ASP A 294 -15.01 11.17 2.68
CA ASP A 294 -13.78 10.40 2.75
C ASP A 294 -12.76 11.16 3.62
N VAL A 295 -12.15 10.45 4.55
CA VAL A 295 -11.07 10.96 5.40
C VAL A 295 -9.78 10.29 4.97
N GLU A 296 -8.81 11.10 4.61
CA GLU A 296 -7.46 10.60 4.34
C GLU A 296 -6.54 10.96 5.50
N LEU A 297 -5.51 10.15 5.63
CA LEU A 297 -4.50 10.32 6.63
C LEU A 297 -3.34 11.11 6.04
N ASP A 298 -3.07 12.27 6.61
CA ASP A 298 -2.10 13.23 6.08
C ASP A 298 -0.77 12.59 5.65
N ALA A 299 -0.20 11.73 6.52
CA ALA A 299 1.07 11.08 6.24
C ALA A 299 1.04 10.19 4.99
N PHE A 300 -0.10 9.54 4.72
CA PHE A 300 -0.27 8.75 3.50
C PHE A 300 -0.49 9.65 2.29
N ALA A 301 -1.34 10.68 2.44
CA ALA A 301 -1.60 11.63 1.36
C ALA A 301 -0.32 12.28 0.84
N TRP A 302 0.58 12.66 1.74
CA TRP A 302 1.85 13.30 1.36
C TRP A 302 2.77 12.40 0.53
N ASP A 303 2.72 11.09 0.75
CA ASP A 303 3.49 10.13 -0.06
C ASP A 303 2.73 9.71 -1.32
N VAL A 304 1.48 9.24 -1.17
CA VAL A 304 0.82 8.50 -2.26
C VAL A 304 -0.03 9.36 -3.20
N GLN A 305 -0.27 10.64 -2.87
CA GLN A 305 -1.04 11.54 -3.76
C GLN A 305 -0.15 12.43 -4.66
N VAL A 306 1.16 12.23 -4.61
CA VAL A 306 2.12 13.02 -5.40
C VAL A 306 1.94 12.76 -6.89
N GLY A 307 1.91 13.84 -7.68
CA GLY A 307 1.78 13.81 -9.14
C GLY A 307 0.35 13.71 -9.66
N MET A 308 -0.63 13.46 -8.81
CA MET A 308 -2.04 13.39 -9.18
C MET A 308 -2.76 14.73 -8.96
N ARG A 309 -3.79 14.94 -9.75
CA ARG A 309 -4.84 15.93 -9.44
C ARG A 309 -5.93 15.24 -8.62
N SER A 310 -6.74 16.00 -7.90
CA SER A 310 -7.86 15.47 -7.14
C SER A 310 -9.11 16.30 -7.32
N THR A 311 -10.27 15.65 -7.13
CA THR A 311 -11.59 16.29 -7.08
C THR A 311 -12.48 15.56 -6.09
N ILE A 312 -13.58 16.19 -5.71
CA ILE A 312 -14.62 15.57 -4.87
C ILE A 312 -15.84 15.36 -5.75
N LEU A 313 -16.33 14.12 -5.79
CA LEU A 313 -17.61 13.79 -6.42
C LEU A 313 -18.46 12.98 -5.43
N GLY A 314 -19.71 13.40 -5.27
CA GLY A 314 -20.71 12.70 -4.47
C GLY A 314 -21.67 11.86 -5.32
N ASP A 315 -22.89 11.68 -4.77
CA ASP A 315 -23.93 10.89 -5.41
C ASP A 315 -25.02 11.75 -6.08
N SER A 316 -24.81 13.08 -6.22
CA SER A 316 -25.73 13.95 -6.91
C SER A 316 -25.85 13.61 -8.40
N LYS A 317 -26.90 14.05 -9.07
CA LYS A 317 -27.05 13.86 -10.52
C LYS A 317 -25.92 14.53 -11.29
N GLU A 318 -25.52 15.69 -10.85
CA GLU A 318 -24.46 16.50 -11.40
C GLU A 318 -23.10 15.80 -11.27
N ASP A 319 -22.79 15.25 -10.07
CA ASP A 319 -21.55 14.50 -9.83
C ASP A 319 -21.50 13.22 -10.67
N ARG A 320 -22.59 12.49 -10.75
CA ARG A 320 -22.68 11.30 -11.62
C ARG A 320 -22.50 11.66 -13.09
N ALA A 321 -23.06 12.77 -13.56
CA ALA A 321 -22.83 13.24 -14.90
C ALA A 321 -21.37 13.61 -15.17
N GLN A 322 -20.70 14.24 -14.20
CA GLN A 322 -19.26 14.52 -14.28
C GLN A 322 -18.42 13.24 -14.30
N PHE A 323 -18.74 12.27 -13.44
CA PHE A 323 -18.10 10.95 -13.46
C PHE A 323 -18.20 10.30 -14.85
N GLN A 324 -19.38 10.33 -15.47
CA GLN A 324 -19.59 9.80 -16.82
C GLN A 324 -18.75 10.54 -17.88
N GLN A 325 -18.57 11.85 -17.74
CA GLN A 325 -17.69 12.61 -18.64
C GLN A 325 -16.21 12.22 -18.49
N LEU A 326 -15.77 11.94 -17.27
CA LEU A 326 -14.42 11.43 -16.99
C LEU A 326 -14.23 10.04 -17.59
N LEU A 327 -15.19 9.15 -17.38
CA LEU A 327 -15.14 7.76 -17.88
C LEU A 327 -14.98 7.72 -19.41
N LYS A 328 -15.73 8.55 -20.14
CA LYS A 328 -15.64 8.60 -21.61
C LYS A 328 -14.23 8.94 -22.14
N ARG A 329 -13.43 9.63 -21.35
CA ARG A 329 -12.09 10.10 -21.71
C ARG A 329 -10.95 9.28 -21.10
N ALA A 330 -11.28 8.33 -20.23
CA ALA A 330 -10.30 7.57 -19.49
C ALA A 330 -9.85 6.33 -20.28
N ASP A 331 -8.60 5.97 -20.05
CA ASP A 331 -8.01 4.70 -20.47
C ASP A 331 -7.94 3.74 -19.30
N VAL A 332 -7.80 4.26 -18.07
CA VAL A 332 -7.68 3.46 -16.84
C VAL A 332 -8.62 4.01 -15.76
N PHE A 333 -9.37 3.11 -15.13
CA PHE A 333 -10.01 3.33 -13.83
C PHE A 333 -9.33 2.48 -12.77
N PHE A 334 -9.04 3.05 -11.58
CA PHE A 334 -8.42 2.31 -10.49
C PHE A 334 -9.12 2.55 -9.15
N ALA A 335 -9.15 1.51 -8.30
CA ALA A 335 -9.75 1.58 -6.97
C ALA A 335 -9.13 0.57 -6.00
N ASN A 336 -9.22 0.86 -4.70
CA ASN A 336 -8.92 -0.08 -3.62
C ASN A 336 -10.02 -0.09 -2.55
N LYS A 337 -11.25 -0.01 -3.01
CA LYS A 337 -12.42 -0.08 -2.13
C LYS A 337 -12.66 -1.52 -1.68
N ARG A 338 -13.35 -1.69 -0.55
CA ARG A 338 -13.72 -3.01 -0.03
C ARG A 338 -14.55 -3.80 -1.06
N PRO A 339 -14.47 -5.13 -1.07
CA PRO A 339 -15.31 -5.96 -1.91
C PRO A 339 -16.79 -5.57 -1.84
N GLY A 340 -17.48 -5.64 -2.97
CA GLY A 340 -18.88 -5.24 -3.11
C GLY A 340 -19.17 -3.73 -3.07
N PHE A 341 -18.19 -2.87 -2.77
CA PHE A 341 -18.41 -1.42 -2.83
C PHE A 341 -18.64 -0.96 -4.27
N LEU A 342 -17.78 -1.37 -5.18
CA LEU A 342 -17.87 -0.95 -6.59
C LEU A 342 -19.17 -1.42 -7.22
N SER A 343 -19.54 -2.67 -7.05
CA SER A 343 -20.80 -3.22 -7.60
C SER A 343 -22.05 -2.51 -7.07
N ARG A 344 -22.10 -2.18 -5.78
CA ARG A 344 -23.22 -1.41 -5.21
C ARG A 344 -23.37 0.00 -5.78
N HIS A 345 -22.32 0.54 -6.39
CA HIS A 345 -22.31 1.90 -6.96
C HIS A 345 -22.28 1.89 -8.49
N GLY A 346 -22.37 0.71 -9.13
CA GLY A 346 -22.30 0.59 -10.59
C GLY A 346 -20.92 0.95 -11.15
N LEU A 347 -19.87 0.58 -10.43
CA LEU A 347 -18.47 0.88 -10.73
C LEU A 347 -17.62 -0.38 -10.89
N ASP A 348 -18.24 -1.56 -10.99
CA ASP A 348 -17.51 -2.79 -11.28
C ASP A 348 -16.99 -2.84 -12.73
N ALA A 349 -16.12 -3.81 -12.98
CA ALA A 349 -15.40 -3.90 -14.25
C ALA A 349 -16.36 -4.11 -15.44
N GLU A 350 -17.35 -4.99 -15.29
CA GLU A 350 -18.30 -5.31 -16.32
C GLU A 350 -19.13 -4.07 -16.70
N GLU A 351 -19.62 -3.34 -15.70
CA GLU A 351 -20.47 -2.18 -15.94
C GLU A 351 -19.69 -1.01 -16.55
N LEU A 352 -18.50 -0.70 -16.05
CA LEU A 352 -17.69 0.38 -16.60
C LEU A 352 -17.12 0.03 -17.99
N CYS A 353 -16.69 -1.21 -18.23
CA CYS A 353 -16.19 -1.63 -19.54
C CYS A 353 -17.32 -1.71 -20.59
N ALA A 354 -18.56 -2.04 -20.20
CA ALA A 354 -19.70 -1.95 -21.09
C ALA A 354 -20.01 -0.50 -21.53
N GLN A 355 -19.84 0.47 -20.62
CA GLN A 355 -20.01 1.89 -20.90
C GLN A 355 -18.84 2.50 -21.68
N LYS A 356 -17.63 2.01 -21.47
CA LYS A 356 -16.40 2.44 -22.11
C LYS A 356 -15.58 1.23 -22.56
N PRO A 357 -15.84 0.65 -23.75
CA PRO A 357 -15.02 -0.39 -24.33
C PRO A 357 -13.55 0.04 -24.42
N GLY A 358 -12.63 -0.86 -24.09
CA GLY A 358 -11.19 -0.58 -24.03
C GLY A 358 -10.71 0.04 -22.73
N LEU A 359 -11.57 0.26 -21.73
CA LEU A 359 -11.18 0.69 -20.40
C LEU A 359 -10.38 -0.42 -19.71
N ILE A 360 -9.28 -0.04 -19.05
CA ILE A 360 -8.58 -0.90 -18.10
C ILE A 360 -9.15 -0.63 -16.70
N HIS A 361 -9.79 -1.62 -16.11
CA HIS A 361 -10.30 -1.54 -14.74
C HIS A 361 -9.35 -2.26 -13.78
N ALA A 362 -8.72 -1.51 -12.88
CA ALA A 362 -7.72 -2.01 -11.95
C ALA A 362 -8.20 -1.91 -10.49
N THR A 363 -8.17 -3.03 -9.77
CA THR A 363 -8.51 -3.06 -8.34
C THR A 363 -7.40 -3.70 -7.51
N VAL A 364 -7.28 -3.24 -6.26
CA VAL A 364 -6.44 -3.89 -5.25
C VAL A 364 -7.29 -4.24 -4.06
N VAL A 365 -7.24 -5.50 -3.69
CA VAL A 365 -7.91 -6.06 -2.51
C VAL A 365 -6.89 -6.72 -1.58
N MET A 366 -7.15 -6.69 -0.27
CA MET A 366 -6.17 -7.17 0.71
C MET A 366 -6.15 -8.69 0.81
N HIS A 367 -7.31 -9.32 0.84
CA HIS A 367 -7.46 -10.76 1.07
C HIS A 367 -8.20 -11.48 -0.06
N GLY A 368 -8.27 -10.88 -1.25
CA GLY A 368 -9.12 -11.35 -2.35
C GLY A 368 -10.55 -10.83 -2.23
N GLU A 369 -11.38 -11.17 -3.21
CA GLU A 369 -12.78 -10.72 -3.29
C GLU A 369 -13.76 -11.71 -2.64
N LYS A 370 -13.28 -12.86 -2.22
CA LYS A 370 -14.06 -13.98 -1.66
C LYS A 370 -13.49 -14.43 -0.33
N GLY A 371 -14.31 -15.14 0.43
CA GLY A 371 -13.92 -15.73 1.70
C GLY A 371 -14.31 -14.89 2.91
N PRO A 372 -14.06 -15.40 4.12
CA PRO A 372 -14.53 -14.80 5.37
C PRO A 372 -13.90 -13.42 5.69
N TRP A 373 -12.78 -13.07 5.05
CA TRP A 373 -12.09 -11.79 5.28
C TRP A 373 -12.27 -10.79 4.12
N SER A 374 -13.13 -11.09 3.15
CA SER A 374 -13.41 -10.21 1.99
C SER A 374 -14.36 -9.06 2.32
#